data_cd805ff548a3904dedd4723a3a58bc8c
#
_entry.id   cd805ff548a3904dedd4723a3a58bc8c
#
_cell.length_a   1.000
_cell.length_b   1.000
_cell.length_c   1.000
_cell.angle_alpha   90.00
_cell.angle_beta   90.00
_cell.angle_gamma   90.00
#
_symmetry.space_group_name_H-M   'P 1'
#
loop_
_entity.id
_entity.type
_entity.pdbx_description
1 polymer ?
#
loop_
_entity_poly.entity_id
_entity_poly.type
_entity_poly.pdbx_seq_one_letter_code
_entity_poly.pdbx_strand_id
1 'polypeptide(L)'
;MSAPAQIVSLERLESKTTTLANLINFILPRKPYAAAVRAAELVVAANVGWPLVRNGIGPTWEGMLHRRMALETRQPLPWVHDQAQVELLMLRSRRARNWEFWDSRIHLDRPDMQVRLTDFFARKVGAPGTFGSDAAKVEPLLYEEQELPATGTPATITFKHLRSWSRAIGDPNSIHSSASAAQAVGAPEGSLVAHGSLLAALSLCVQSVDELVIPQGLFREQKWKWHFKEMVTLPELGAVDVVITPQGDIYSADKLVVAAN
;
A
#
# COMPACT_ATOMS: atom_id res chain seq x y z
N MET A 1 17.64 -5.58 23.02
CA MET A 1 16.98 -6.65 22.25
C MET A 1 17.25 -6.39 20.78
N SER A 2 17.74 -7.39 20.02
CA SER A 2 17.91 -7.26 18.58
C SER A 2 16.55 -7.06 17.91
N ALA A 3 16.52 -6.23 16.85
CA ALA A 3 15.31 -6.04 16.05
C ALA A 3 14.83 -7.40 15.48
N PRO A 4 13.52 -7.65 15.40
CA PRO A 4 13.00 -8.82 14.71
C PRO A 4 13.45 -8.83 13.26
N ALA A 5 14.13 -9.88 12.85
CA ALA A 5 14.68 -10.01 11.50
C ALA A 5 14.24 -11.34 10.88
N GLN A 6 14.13 -11.36 9.55
CA GLN A 6 13.82 -12.54 8.76
C GLN A 6 14.74 -12.60 7.55
N ILE A 7 15.28 -13.78 7.28
CA ILE A 7 16.01 -14.05 6.05
C ILE A 7 15.03 -14.58 5.00
N VAL A 8 15.14 -14.06 3.79
CA VAL A 8 14.27 -14.42 2.66
C VAL A 8 15.15 -14.78 1.48
N SER A 9 14.91 -15.96 0.87
CA SER A 9 15.63 -16.34 -0.34
C SER A 9 15.31 -15.39 -1.51
N LEU A 10 16.28 -15.13 -2.37
CA LEU A 10 16.08 -14.31 -3.56
C LEU A 10 15.01 -14.91 -4.49
N GLU A 11 15.02 -16.25 -4.67
CA GLU A 11 14.01 -16.97 -5.44
C GLU A 11 12.57 -16.66 -4.94
N ARG A 12 12.38 -16.64 -3.62
CA ARG A 12 11.07 -16.28 -3.03
C ARG A 12 10.69 -14.83 -3.31
N LEU A 13 11.65 -13.90 -3.28
CA LEU A 13 11.42 -12.49 -3.63
C LEU A 13 11.05 -12.35 -5.09
N GLU A 14 11.78 -12.99 -6.01
CA GLU A 14 11.52 -12.98 -7.44
C GLU A 14 10.15 -13.56 -7.78
N SER A 15 9.79 -14.69 -7.19
CA SER A 15 8.47 -15.31 -7.35
C SER A 15 7.35 -14.37 -6.90
N LYS A 16 7.52 -13.69 -5.75
CA LYS A 16 6.54 -12.70 -5.28
C LYS A 16 6.50 -11.47 -6.18
N THR A 17 7.64 -10.95 -6.59
CA THR A 17 7.74 -9.82 -7.53
C THR A 17 7.00 -10.15 -8.83
N THR A 18 7.25 -11.32 -9.42
CA THR A 18 6.57 -11.77 -10.63
C THR A 18 5.04 -11.85 -10.44
N THR A 19 4.60 -12.40 -9.33
CA THR A 19 3.17 -12.49 -9.01
C THR A 19 2.52 -11.11 -8.90
N LEU A 20 3.15 -10.18 -8.19
CA LEU A 20 2.65 -8.81 -8.04
C LEU A 20 2.69 -8.05 -9.37
N ALA A 21 3.76 -8.20 -10.16
CA ALA A 21 3.90 -7.59 -11.48
C ALA A 21 2.78 -8.03 -12.44
N ASN A 22 2.47 -9.31 -12.45
CA ASN A 22 1.36 -9.84 -13.26
C ASN A 22 0.01 -9.26 -12.84
N LEU A 23 -0.24 -9.09 -11.53
CA LEU A 23 -1.46 -8.47 -11.04
C LEU A 23 -1.54 -6.98 -11.41
N ILE A 24 -0.44 -6.23 -11.26
CA ILE A 24 -0.36 -4.81 -11.66
C ILE A 24 -0.61 -4.68 -13.16
N ASN A 25 0.07 -5.49 -13.97
CA ASN A 25 -0.07 -5.46 -15.43
C ASN A 25 -1.48 -5.85 -15.89
N PHE A 26 -2.16 -6.73 -15.18
CA PHE A 26 -3.56 -7.07 -15.47
C PHE A 26 -4.51 -5.90 -15.23
N ILE A 27 -4.24 -5.07 -14.22
CA ILE A 27 -5.04 -3.87 -13.92
C ILE A 27 -4.66 -2.71 -14.85
N LEU A 28 -3.38 -2.61 -15.24
CA LEU A 28 -2.83 -1.56 -16.09
C LEU A 28 -2.24 -2.13 -17.39
N PRO A 29 -3.04 -2.77 -18.26
CA PRO A 29 -2.54 -3.53 -19.41
C PRO A 29 -1.88 -2.64 -20.50
N ARG A 30 -2.12 -1.32 -20.45
CA ARG A 30 -1.53 -0.35 -21.39
C ARG A 30 -0.16 0.17 -20.95
N LYS A 31 0.28 -0.17 -19.72
CA LYS A 31 1.61 0.20 -19.24
C LYS A 31 2.63 -0.89 -19.60
N PRO A 32 3.90 -0.54 -19.85
CA PRO A 32 4.94 -1.53 -20.12
C PRO A 32 5.05 -2.52 -18.94
N TYR A 33 5.21 -3.80 -19.25
CA TYR A 33 5.41 -4.83 -18.20
C TYR A 33 6.60 -4.53 -17.31
N ALA A 34 7.67 -3.93 -17.84
CA ALA A 34 8.83 -3.50 -17.06
C ALA A 34 8.47 -2.50 -15.94
N ALA A 35 7.51 -1.59 -16.19
CA ALA A 35 7.02 -0.68 -15.16
C ALA A 35 6.26 -1.44 -14.04
N ALA A 36 5.47 -2.45 -14.40
CA ALA A 36 4.81 -3.31 -13.42
C ALA A 36 5.81 -4.14 -12.60
N VAL A 37 6.86 -4.66 -13.23
CA VAL A 37 7.96 -5.36 -12.53
C VAL A 37 8.63 -4.43 -11.54
N ARG A 38 8.98 -3.22 -11.97
CA ARG A 38 9.64 -2.26 -11.08
C ARG A 38 8.77 -1.84 -9.90
N ALA A 39 7.49 -1.56 -10.14
CA ALA A 39 6.55 -1.27 -9.07
C ALA A 39 6.43 -2.45 -8.09
N ALA A 40 6.39 -3.68 -8.60
CA ALA A 40 6.35 -4.89 -7.79
C ALA A 40 7.61 -5.08 -6.95
N GLU A 41 8.80 -4.85 -7.51
CA GLU A 41 10.09 -4.90 -6.78
C GLU A 41 10.12 -3.96 -5.59
N LEU A 42 9.55 -2.78 -5.74
CA LEU A 42 9.50 -1.78 -4.69
C LEU A 42 8.50 -2.15 -3.58
N VAL A 43 7.29 -2.59 -3.95
CA VAL A 43 6.28 -2.96 -2.95
C VAL A 43 6.49 -4.35 -2.35
N VAL A 44 7.37 -5.17 -2.90
CA VAL A 44 7.71 -6.48 -2.31
C VAL A 44 8.30 -6.35 -0.90
N ALA A 45 8.96 -5.22 -0.60
CA ALA A 45 9.43 -4.91 0.74
C ALA A 45 8.28 -4.88 1.78
N ALA A 46 7.13 -4.28 1.42
CA ALA A 46 5.93 -4.32 2.24
C ALA A 46 5.46 -5.77 2.44
N ASN A 47 5.39 -6.51 1.35
CA ASN A 47 4.92 -7.89 1.35
C ASN A 47 5.73 -8.81 2.28
N VAL A 48 7.05 -8.71 2.25
CA VAL A 48 7.91 -9.59 3.06
C VAL A 48 8.12 -9.09 4.49
N GLY A 49 7.95 -7.80 4.73
CA GLY A 49 8.14 -7.19 6.05
C GLY A 49 6.87 -7.09 6.90
N TRP A 50 5.69 -6.98 6.29
CA TRP A 50 4.44 -6.87 7.06
C TRP A 50 4.12 -8.05 7.99
N PRO A 51 4.50 -9.30 7.73
CA PRO A 51 4.38 -10.35 8.73
C PRO A 51 5.05 -10.02 10.06
N LEU A 52 6.21 -9.34 10.06
CA LEU A 52 6.90 -8.89 11.27
C LEU A 52 6.10 -7.78 11.98
N VAL A 53 5.59 -6.81 11.23
CA VAL A 53 4.73 -5.74 11.77
C VAL A 53 3.46 -6.32 12.38
N ARG A 54 2.78 -7.20 11.66
CA ARG A 54 1.55 -7.85 12.10
C ARG A 54 1.78 -8.68 13.38
N ASN A 55 2.84 -9.43 13.44
CA ASN A 55 3.19 -10.19 14.65
C ASN A 55 3.42 -9.28 15.85
N GLY A 56 4.04 -8.11 15.64
CA GLY A 56 4.26 -7.11 16.68
C GLY A 56 2.97 -6.38 17.11
N ILE A 57 2.03 -6.17 16.19
CA ILE A 57 0.72 -5.56 16.48
C ILE A 57 -0.23 -6.58 17.11
N GLY A 58 -0.12 -7.85 16.73
CA GLY A 58 -0.97 -8.92 17.21
C GLY A 58 -2.41 -8.88 16.67
N PRO A 59 -3.42 -9.35 17.43
CA PRO A 59 -4.82 -9.47 16.99
C PRO A 59 -5.43 -8.15 16.53
N THR A 60 -4.84 -7.02 16.93
CA THR A 60 -5.33 -5.69 16.58
C THR A 60 -5.04 -5.29 15.14
N TRP A 61 -4.36 -6.13 14.36
CA TRP A 61 -4.19 -5.92 12.91
C TRP A 61 -5.51 -5.88 12.14
N GLU A 62 -6.50 -6.60 12.63
CA GLU A 62 -7.83 -6.62 12.03
C GLU A 62 -8.49 -5.23 12.09
N GLY A 63 -9.03 -4.78 10.95
CA GLY A 63 -9.63 -3.46 10.81
C GLY A 63 -8.64 -2.29 10.71
N MET A 64 -7.34 -2.56 10.54
CA MET A 64 -6.35 -1.52 10.28
C MET A 64 -6.53 -0.90 8.91
N LEU A 65 -6.54 0.44 8.88
CA LEU A 65 -6.53 1.25 7.67
C LEU A 65 -5.13 1.78 7.42
N HIS A 66 -4.61 1.60 6.23
CA HIS A 66 -3.36 2.20 5.80
C HIS A 66 -3.59 3.69 5.52
N ARG A 67 -2.90 4.58 6.22
CA ARG A 67 -3.08 6.03 6.12
C ARG A 67 -1.93 6.73 5.42
N ARG A 68 -0.72 6.21 5.56
CA ARG A 68 0.47 6.72 4.86
C ARG A 68 1.42 5.57 4.58
N MET A 69 2.11 5.70 3.47
CA MET A 69 3.23 4.83 3.10
C MET A 69 4.35 5.70 2.56
N ALA A 70 5.57 5.46 2.98
CA ALA A 70 6.74 6.06 2.37
C ALA A 70 7.75 4.96 2.05
N LEU A 71 8.28 5.01 0.84
CA LEU A 71 9.24 4.06 0.34
C LEU A 71 10.49 4.82 -0.11
N GLU A 72 11.65 4.36 0.33
CA GLU A 72 12.94 4.93 -0.05
C GLU A 72 13.84 3.81 -0.57
N THR A 73 14.47 4.03 -1.71
CA THR A 73 15.54 3.15 -2.19
C THR A 73 16.89 3.77 -1.87
N ARG A 74 17.87 2.93 -1.53
CA ARG A 74 19.24 3.32 -1.24
C ARG A 74 20.22 2.41 -1.96
N GLN A 75 21.43 2.90 -2.14
CA GLN A 75 22.50 2.10 -2.68
C GLN A 75 22.69 0.84 -1.83
N PRO A 76 22.89 -0.35 -2.45
CA PRO A 76 23.17 -1.56 -1.71
C PRO A 76 24.48 -1.41 -0.94
N LEU A 77 24.51 -1.99 0.26
CA LEU A 77 25.77 -2.19 0.99
C LEU A 77 26.54 -3.33 0.30
N PRO A 78 27.86 -3.43 0.51
CA PRO A 78 28.62 -4.59 0.09
C PRO A 78 27.97 -5.86 0.67
N TRP A 79 27.30 -6.62 -0.17
CA TRP A 79 26.50 -7.76 0.27
C TRP A 79 27.23 -9.06 -0.10
N VAL A 80 27.35 -9.96 0.86
CA VAL A 80 28.14 -11.19 0.72
C VAL A 80 27.25 -12.43 0.56
N HIS A 81 25.92 -12.30 0.62
CA HIS A 81 25.01 -13.44 0.68
C HIS A 81 23.99 -13.48 -0.46
N ASP A 82 23.64 -14.68 -0.92
CA ASP A 82 22.55 -14.92 -1.89
C ASP A 82 21.14 -14.83 -1.30
N GLN A 83 20.98 -14.09 -0.22
CA GLN A 83 19.73 -13.97 0.53
C GLN A 83 19.45 -12.50 0.84
N ALA A 84 18.19 -12.15 0.88
CA ALA A 84 17.77 -10.84 1.37
C ALA A 84 17.48 -10.91 2.87
N GLN A 85 17.74 -9.80 3.56
CA GLN A 85 17.42 -9.64 4.97
C GLN A 85 16.31 -8.62 5.15
N VAL A 86 15.30 -8.96 5.93
CA VAL A 86 14.19 -8.07 6.29
C VAL A 86 14.24 -7.82 7.77
N GLU A 87 14.23 -6.56 8.17
CA GLU A 87 14.26 -6.15 9.57
C GLU A 87 13.11 -5.20 9.90
N LEU A 88 12.48 -5.41 11.04
CA LEU A 88 11.55 -4.46 11.64
C LEU A 88 12.32 -3.52 12.55
N LEU A 89 12.73 -2.37 12.05
CA LEU A 89 13.54 -1.39 12.78
C LEU A 89 12.74 -0.62 13.83
N MET A 90 11.45 -0.43 13.61
CA MET A 90 10.59 0.33 14.51
C MET A 90 9.15 -0.17 14.42
N LEU A 91 8.54 -0.32 15.57
CA LEU A 91 7.10 -0.46 15.73
C LEU A 91 6.67 0.34 16.94
N ARG A 92 5.83 1.35 16.74
CA ARG A 92 5.34 2.22 17.81
C ARG A 92 3.84 2.36 17.69
N SER A 93 3.17 2.32 18.83
CA SER A 93 1.75 2.61 18.93
C SER A 93 1.51 3.89 19.74
N ARG A 94 0.41 4.55 19.41
CA ARG A 94 -0.15 5.64 20.20
C ARG A 94 -1.67 5.57 20.13
N ARG A 95 -2.32 6.03 21.17
CA ARG A 95 -3.78 6.12 21.24
C ARG A 95 -4.17 7.57 21.41
N ALA A 96 -5.15 8.02 20.61
CA ALA A 96 -5.72 9.33 20.73
C ALA A 96 -7.23 9.23 20.56
N ARG A 97 -8.01 9.61 21.60
CA ARG A 97 -9.46 9.46 21.65
C ARG A 97 -9.87 8.00 21.37
N ASN A 98 -10.68 7.79 20.34
CA ASN A 98 -11.18 6.48 19.90
C ASN A 98 -10.37 5.90 18.72
N TRP A 99 -9.13 6.36 18.52
CA TRP A 99 -8.22 5.86 17.49
C TRP A 99 -6.96 5.29 18.10
N GLU A 100 -6.51 4.20 17.53
CA GLU A 100 -5.19 3.62 17.74
C GLU A 100 -4.38 3.76 16.45
N PHE A 101 -3.16 4.24 16.59
CA PHE A 101 -2.24 4.51 15.50
C PHE A 101 -0.99 3.68 15.68
N TRP A 102 -0.45 3.21 14.56
CA TRP A 102 0.77 2.44 14.53
C TRP A 102 1.71 2.97 13.47
N ASP A 103 2.94 3.25 13.87
CA ASP A 103 4.04 3.58 12.98
C ASP A 103 4.98 2.39 12.89
N SER A 104 5.31 1.95 11.68
CA SER A 104 6.29 0.90 11.46
C SER A 104 7.38 1.35 10.50
N ARG A 105 8.59 0.83 10.68
CA ARG A 105 9.69 0.98 9.74
C ARG A 105 10.33 -0.36 9.49
N ILE A 106 10.32 -0.76 8.22
CA ILE A 106 10.92 -1.99 7.73
C ILE A 106 12.13 -1.63 6.88
N HIS A 107 13.14 -2.45 6.95
CA HIS A 107 14.30 -2.40 6.09
C HIS A 107 14.43 -3.74 5.36
N LEU A 108 14.59 -3.68 4.04
CA LEU A 108 14.90 -4.82 3.20
C LEU A 108 16.25 -4.57 2.54
N ASP A 109 17.23 -5.39 2.91
CA ASP A 109 18.53 -5.44 2.25
C ASP A 109 18.54 -6.51 1.19
N ARG A 110 18.91 -6.13 -0.02
CA ARG A 110 19.08 -6.99 -1.20
C ARG A 110 20.45 -6.76 -1.80
N PRO A 111 20.99 -7.71 -2.60
CA PRO A 111 22.27 -7.54 -3.29
C PRO A 111 22.32 -6.32 -4.21
N ASP A 112 21.20 -5.95 -4.80
CA ASP A 112 21.09 -4.89 -5.82
C ASP A 112 20.56 -3.57 -5.29
N MET A 113 19.87 -3.55 -4.14
CA MET A 113 19.37 -2.33 -3.51
C MET A 113 18.94 -2.54 -2.06
N GLN A 114 18.89 -1.44 -1.32
CA GLN A 114 18.19 -1.35 -0.04
C GLN A 114 16.84 -0.69 -0.22
N VAL A 115 15.81 -1.21 0.43
CA VAL A 115 14.49 -0.60 0.48
C VAL A 115 14.10 -0.31 1.92
N ARG A 116 13.79 0.95 2.21
CA ARG A 116 13.19 1.34 3.48
C ARG A 116 11.72 1.65 3.28
N LEU A 117 10.89 0.96 4.03
CA LEU A 117 9.45 1.19 4.05
C LEU A 117 9.06 1.78 5.41
N THR A 118 8.30 2.86 5.39
CA THR A 118 7.67 3.45 6.59
C THR A 118 6.18 3.49 6.36
N ASP A 119 5.43 2.84 7.25
CA ASP A 119 3.98 2.76 7.20
C ASP A 119 3.36 3.43 8.41
N PHE A 120 2.20 4.01 8.20
CA PHE A 120 1.35 4.54 9.24
C PHE A 120 -0.05 3.96 9.08
N PHE A 121 -0.47 3.22 10.10
CA PHE A 121 -1.78 2.60 10.17
C PHE A 121 -2.64 3.24 11.24
N ALA A 122 -3.95 3.18 11.08
CA ALA A 122 -4.91 3.63 12.06
C ALA A 122 -6.10 2.67 12.12
N ARG A 123 -6.63 2.43 13.32
CA ARG A 123 -7.92 1.77 13.49
C ARG A 123 -8.76 2.48 14.54
N LYS A 124 -10.06 2.39 14.41
CA LYS A 124 -10.99 2.89 15.40
C LYS A 124 -11.07 1.89 16.56
N VAL A 125 -10.99 2.38 17.79
CA VAL A 125 -11.09 1.58 19.02
C VAL A 125 -12.40 1.93 19.69
N GLY A 126 -13.33 0.96 19.79
CA GLY A 126 -14.64 1.13 20.43
C GLY A 126 -15.56 -0.02 20.05
N ALA A 127 -16.58 -0.28 20.86
CA ALA A 127 -17.53 -1.34 20.57
C ALA A 127 -18.22 -1.08 19.21
N PRO A 128 -18.42 -2.13 18.38
CA PRO A 128 -19.30 -2.03 17.24
C PRO A 128 -20.68 -1.61 17.73
N GLY A 129 -21.19 -0.47 17.29
CA GLY A 129 -22.55 -0.02 17.63
C GLY A 129 -22.68 1.28 18.43
N THR A 130 -21.61 1.84 18.99
CA THR A 130 -21.66 3.17 19.58
C THR A 130 -21.24 4.24 18.56
N PHE A 131 -21.89 4.28 17.42
CA PHE A 131 -21.89 5.46 16.57
C PHE A 131 -22.88 6.45 17.15
N GLY A 132 -22.54 7.03 18.32
CA GLY A 132 -23.20 8.25 18.75
C GLY A 132 -22.95 9.32 17.70
N SER A 133 -23.93 10.14 17.48
CA SER A 133 -24.01 11.28 16.55
C SER A 133 -22.98 12.40 16.82
N ASP A 134 -21.99 12.17 17.62
CA ASP A 134 -20.77 12.96 17.74
C ASP A 134 -19.76 12.57 16.61
N ALA A 135 -20.23 12.58 15.37
CA ALA A 135 -19.40 13.05 14.30
C ALA A 135 -19.04 14.49 14.72
N ALA A 136 -17.99 14.62 15.56
CA ALA A 136 -17.35 15.88 15.76
C ALA A 136 -17.28 16.49 14.37
N LYS A 137 -17.87 17.65 14.20
CA LYS A 137 -17.72 18.51 13.05
C LYS A 137 -16.22 18.62 12.79
N VAL A 138 -15.66 17.64 12.08
CA VAL A 138 -14.53 17.89 11.23
C VAL A 138 -15.14 18.87 10.26
N GLU A 139 -14.82 20.16 10.44
CA GLU A 139 -15.13 21.14 9.41
C GLU A 139 -14.78 20.45 8.11
N PRO A 140 -15.73 20.33 7.17
CA PRO A 140 -15.38 19.84 5.86
C PRO A 140 -14.27 20.80 5.44
N LEU A 141 -13.03 20.28 5.36
CA LEU A 141 -12.02 20.94 4.58
C LEU A 141 -12.74 21.19 3.29
N LEU A 142 -13.01 22.47 2.99
CA LEU A 142 -13.58 22.90 1.72
C LEU A 142 -12.61 22.33 0.69
N TYR A 143 -12.89 21.12 0.22
CA TYR A 143 -12.23 20.57 -0.94
C TYR A 143 -12.76 21.47 -2.07
N GLU A 144 -11.91 22.36 -2.54
CA GLU A 144 -12.10 22.93 -3.86
C GLU A 144 -12.42 21.74 -4.76
N GLU A 145 -13.52 21.82 -5.50
CA GLU A 145 -13.87 20.84 -6.52
C GLU A 145 -12.66 20.75 -7.45
N GLN A 146 -11.79 19.78 -7.21
CA GLN A 146 -10.64 19.56 -8.05
C GLN A 146 -11.20 18.92 -9.31
N GLU A 147 -11.17 19.65 -10.41
CA GLU A 147 -11.47 19.09 -11.73
C GLU A 147 -10.65 17.82 -11.91
N LEU A 148 -11.29 16.77 -12.42
CA LEU A 148 -10.58 15.55 -12.83
C LEU A 148 -9.39 15.95 -13.71
N PRO A 149 -8.20 15.42 -13.46
CA PRO A 149 -7.05 15.73 -14.26
C PRO A 149 -7.33 15.35 -15.72
N ALA A 150 -7.18 16.30 -16.63
CA ALA A 150 -7.41 16.11 -18.07
C ALA A 150 -6.55 14.98 -18.66
N THR A 151 -5.49 14.58 -17.95
CA THR A 151 -4.57 13.51 -18.35
C THR A 151 -4.38 12.53 -17.19
N GLY A 152 -4.76 11.28 -17.41
CA GLY A 152 -4.57 10.21 -16.40
C GLY A 152 -4.67 8.83 -17.04
N THR A 153 -4.16 7.84 -16.33
CA THR A 153 -4.26 6.44 -16.72
C THR A 153 -5.48 5.83 -16.02
N PRO A 154 -6.53 5.45 -16.75
CA PRO A 154 -7.68 4.78 -16.16
C PRO A 154 -7.32 3.35 -15.75
N ALA A 155 -7.87 2.91 -14.63
CA ALA A 155 -7.76 1.54 -14.13
C ALA A 155 -9.06 1.12 -13.46
N THR A 156 -9.43 -0.15 -13.62
CA THR A 156 -10.59 -0.76 -12.96
C THR A 156 -10.11 -1.78 -11.94
N ILE A 157 -10.41 -1.55 -10.67
CA ILE A 157 -10.09 -2.48 -9.58
C ILE A 157 -11.33 -3.32 -9.30
N THR A 158 -11.20 -4.64 -9.40
CA THR A 158 -12.30 -5.59 -9.17
C THR A 158 -12.09 -6.35 -7.86
N PHE A 159 -13.14 -6.98 -7.35
CA PHE A 159 -13.07 -7.92 -6.26
C PHE A 159 -12.03 -9.05 -6.48
N LYS A 160 -11.92 -9.55 -7.71
CA LYS A 160 -10.91 -10.57 -8.02
C LYS A 160 -9.50 -10.05 -7.85
N HIS A 161 -9.24 -8.78 -8.19
CA HIS A 161 -7.95 -8.12 -7.98
C HIS A 161 -7.63 -8.02 -6.49
N LEU A 162 -8.60 -7.61 -5.64
CA LEU A 162 -8.39 -7.53 -4.20
C LEU A 162 -8.06 -8.90 -3.60
N ARG A 163 -8.81 -9.94 -3.95
CA ARG A 163 -8.55 -11.31 -3.46
C ARG A 163 -7.17 -11.82 -3.89
N SER A 164 -6.81 -11.59 -5.15
CA SER A 164 -5.51 -12.01 -5.67
C SER A 164 -4.38 -11.26 -5.00
N TRP A 165 -4.56 -9.96 -4.76
CA TRP A 165 -3.59 -9.14 -4.04
C TRP A 165 -3.43 -9.60 -2.60
N SER A 166 -4.53 -9.76 -1.84
CA SER A 166 -4.51 -10.28 -0.45
C SER A 166 -3.72 -11.59 -0.35
N ARG A 167 -3.96 -12.53 -1.27
CA ARG A 167 -3.24 -13.80 -1.30
C ARG A 167 -1.75 -13.62 -1.59
N ALA A 168 -1.42 -12.80 -2.57
CA ALA A 168 -0.03 -12.55 -2.97
C ALA A 168 0.77 -11.92 -1.83
N ILE A 169 0.19 -10.93 -1.13
CA ILE A 169 0.86 -10.25 -0.01
C ILE A 169 0.68 -10.97 1.33
N GLY A 170 -0.21 -11.95 1.41
CA GLY A 170 -0.51 -12.67 2.66
C GLY A 170 -1.20 -11.78 3.70
N ASP A 171 -2.02 -10.82 3.28
CA ASP A 171 -2.78 -9.94 4.17
C ASP A 171 -4.09 -10.61 4.59
N PRO A 172 -4.29 -10.92 5.89
CA PRO A 172 -5.50 -11.54 6.41
C PRO A 172 -6.59 -10.52 6.77
N ASN A 173 -6.32 -9.21 6.64
CA ASN A 173 -7.27 -8.17 7.05
C ASN A 173 -8.58 -8.28 6.30
N SER A 174 -9.66 -8.60 7.00
CA SER A 174 -10.95 -8.95 6.43
C SER A 174 -11.67 -7.77 5.76
N ILE A 175 -11.25 -6.52 5.99
CA ILE A 175 -11.85 -5.34 5.31
C ILE A 175 -11.74 -5.42 3.77
N HIS A 176 -10.80 -6.22 3.27
CA HIS A 176 -10.56 -6.42 1.84
C HIS A 176 -11.36 -7.58 1.22
N SER A 177 -12.08 -8.34 2.05
CA SER A 177 -12.78 -9.57 1.62
C SER A 177 -14.16 -9.77 2.24
N SER A 178 -14.54 -8.95 3.23
CA SER A 178 -15.83 -9.01 3.93
C SER A 178 -16.44 -7.62 4.02
N ALA A 179 -17.63 -7.45 3.44
CA ALA A 179 -18.35 -6.18 3.49
C ALA A 179 -18.71 -5.77 4.93
N SER A 180 -19.05 -6.72 5.80
CA SER A 180 -19.35 -6.41 7.21
C SER A 180 -18.12 -5.90 7.96
N ALA A 181 -16.94 -6.46 7.70
CA ALA A 181 -15.69 -5.97 8.28
C ALA A 181 -15.32 -4.58 7.74
N ALA A 182 -15.50 -4.34 6.45
CA ALA A 182 -15.29 -3.04 5.83
C ALA A 182 -16.25 -1.98 6.38
N GLN A 183 -17.53 -2.32 6.56
CA GLN A 183 -18.52 -1.44 7.18
C GLN A 183 -18.17 -1.08 8.62
N ALA A 184 -17.61 -2.01 9.39
CA ALA A 184 -17.16 -1.76 10.77
C ALA A 184 -16.06 -0.69 10.86
N VAL A 185 -15.30 -0.45 9.80
CA VAL A 185 -14.30 0.64 9.73
C VAL A 185 -14.81 1.90 9.01
N GLY A 186 -16.08 1.91 8.60
CA GLY A 186 -16.75 3.07 8.02
C GLY A 186 -16.89 3.05 6.49
N ALA A 187 -16.64 1.92 5.84
CA ALA A 187 -16.97 1.77 4.43
C ALA A 187 -18.50 1.73 4.21
N PRO A 188 -18.99 2.12 3.03
CA PRO A 188 -20.41 1.97 2.68
C PRO A 188 -20.88 0.52 2.82
N GLU A 189 -22.17 0.34 3.11
CA GLU A 189 -22.79 -0.98 3.19
C GLU A 189 -22.57 -1.78 1.90
N GLY A 190 -22.29 -3.07 2.02
CA GLY A 190 -22.03 -3.96 0.89
C GLY A 190 -20.72 -3.69 0.13
N SER A 191 -19.83 -2.89 0.69
CA SER A 191 -18.57 -2.52 0.05
C SER A 191 -17.36 -3.17 0.72
N LEU A 192 -16.28 -3.33 -0.06
CA LEU A 192 -14.94 -3.71 0.40
C LEU A 192 -14.00 -2.53 0.29
N VAL A 193 -12.88 -2.57 1.01
CA VAL A 193 -11.83 -1.54 0.94
C VAL A 193 -10.66 -2.05 0.09
N ALA A 194 -10.15 -1.22 -0.83
CA ALA A 194 -8.93 -1.54 -1.57
C ALA A 194 -7.68 -1.45 -0.69
N HIS A 195 -6.67 -2.30 -0.97
CA HIS A 195 -5.41 -2.26 -0.25
C HIS A 195 -4.61 -1.00 -0.56
N GLY A 196 -4.11 -0.31 0.45
CA GLY A 196 -3.22 0.84 0.25
C GLY A 196 -1.96 0.48 -0.54
N SER A 197 -1.38 -0.70 -0.29
CA SER A 197 -0.22 -1.18 -1.05
C SER A 197 -0.51 -1.49 -2.52
N LEU A 198 -1.73 -1.93 -2.86
CA LEU A 198 -2.16 -2.05 -4.26
C LEU A 198 -2.21 -0.68 -4.92
N LEU A 199 -2.83 0.29 -4.27
CA LEU A 199 -2.92 1.66 -4.78
C LEU A 199 -1.53 2.28 -4.97
N ALA A 200 -0.61 2.10 -3.99
CA ALA A 200 0.77 2.54 -4.11
C ALA A 200 1.50 1.85 -5.29
N ALA A 201 1.27 0.55 -5.52
CA ALA A 201 1.84 -0.18 -6.64
C ALA A 201 1.34 0.32 -7.99
N LEU A 202 0.04 0.62 -8.11
CA LEU A 202 -0.53 1.20 -9.33
C LEU A 202 0.02 2.60 -9.59
N SER A 203 0.11 3.43 -8.54
CA SER A 203 0.74 4.76 -8.58
C SER A 203 2.18 4.67 -9.08
N LEU A 204 3.01 3.81 -8.49
CA LEU A 204 4.40 3.56 -8.93
C LEU A 204 4.48 3.12 -10.40
N CYS A 205 3.62 2.21 -10.81
CA CYS A 205 3.62 1.70 -12.18
C CYS A 205 3.34 2.82 -13.20
N VAL A 206 2.52 3.80 -12.85
CA VAL A 206 2.23 4.96 -13.73
C VAL A 206 3.37 5.97 -13.72
N GLN A 207 3.94 6.27 -12.56
CA GLN A 207 5.09 7.20 -12.43
C GLN A 207 6.35 6.67 -13.11
N SER A 208 6.51 5.36 -13.16
CA SER A 208 7.77 4.70 -13.50
C SER A 208 8.14 4.71 -14.99
N VAL A 209 7.27 5.17 -15.87
CA VAL A 209 7.48 4.98 -17.31
C VAL A 209 8.65 5.81 -17.85
N ASP A 210 8.92 6.98 -17.29
CA ASP A 210 9.92 7.89 -17.83
C ASP A 210 11.25 7.93 -17.04
N GLU A 211 11.24 7.54 -15.78
CA GLU A 211 12.40 7.69 -14.89
C GLU A 211 13.19 6.40 -14.62
N LEU A 212 12.69 5.26 -15.05
CA LEU A 212 13.21 3.95 -14.64
C LEU A 212 14.20 3.32 -15.60
N VAL A 213 14.55 3.95 -16.68
CA VAL A 213 15.70 3.54 -17.49
C VAL A 213 16.96 4.13 -16.83
N ILE A 214 17.34 3.59 -15.69
CA ILE A 214 18.66 3.86 -15.11
C ILE A 214 19.67 3.04 -15.90
N PRO A 215 20.69 3.66 -16.52
CA PRO A 215 21.76 2.91 -17.16
C PRO A 215 22.38 1.93 -16.17
N GLN A 216 22.71 0.71 -16.64
CA GLN A 216 23.39 -0.29 -15.81
C GLN A 216 24.60 0.33 -15.11
N GLY A 217 24.67 0.21 -13.79
CA GLY A 217 25.76 0.72 -12.96
C GLY A 217 25.51 2.05 -12.25
N LEU A 218 24.41 2.75 -12.54
CA LEU A 218 24.03 3.97 -11.82
C LEU A 218 22.85 3.66 -10.90
N PHE A 219 23.09 3.66 -9.60
CA PHE A 219 22.02 3.60 -8.61
C PHE A 219 21.57 5.03 -8.26
N ARG A 220 20.27 5.29 -8.29
CA ARG A 220 19.69 6.55 -7.84
C ARG A 220 18.84 6.31 -6.60
N GLU A 221 19.16 7.05 -5.53
CA GLU A 221 18.27 7.10 -4.38
C GLU A 221 16.97 7.78 -4.76
N GLN A 222 15.86 7.15 -4.46
CA GLN A 222 14.53 7.66 -4.78
C GLN A 222 13.64 7.54 -3.55
N LYS A 223 12.65 8.41 -3.49
CA LYS A 223 11.71 8.46 -2.39
C LYS A 223 10.32 8.75 -2.90
N TRP A 224 9.37 7.94 -2.46
CA TRP A 224 7.95 8.10 -2.75
C TRP A 224 7.17 8.13 -1.45
N LYS A 225 6.08 8.90 -1.44
CA LYS A 225 5.17 8.98 -0.31
C LYS A 225 3.74 8.97 -0.81
N TRP A 226 2.88 8.24 -0.11
CA TRP A 226 1.45 8.21 -0.37
C TRP A 226 0.69 8.57 0.89
N HIS A 227 -0.28 9.44 0.73
CA HIS A 227 -1.27 9.79 1.75
C HIS A 227 -2.62 9.27 1.29
N PHE A 228 -3.13 8.25 1.94
CA PHE A 228 -4.45 7.68 1.68
C PHE A 228 -5.49 8.57 2.36
N LYS A 229 -6.05 9.51 1.58
CA LYS A 229 -6.99 10.54 2.06
C LYS A 229 -8.32 9.92 2.42
N GLU A 230 -8.86 9.12 1.51
CA GLU A 230 -10.11 8.40 1.65
C GLU A 230 -9.95 6.91 1.33
N MET A 231 -10.91 6.11 1.76
CA MET A 231 -10.96 4.70 1.37
C MET A 231 -11.43 4.59 -0.08
N VAL A 232 -10.69 3.87 -0.90
CA VAL A 232 -11.19 3.41 -2.19
C VAL A 232 -12.04 2.18 -1.92
N THR A 233 -13.34 2.32 -2.12
CA THR A 233 -14.31 1.24 -1.87
C THR A 233 -14.90 0.73 -3.17
N LEU A 234 -15.23 -0.56 -3.20
CA LEU A 234 -15.92 -1.18 -4.32
C LEU A 234 -17.02 -2.13 -3.79
N PRO A 235 -18.13 -2.30 -4.51
CA PRO A 235 -19.14 -3.26 -4.13
C PRO A 235 -18.57 -4.68 -3.99
N GLU A 236 -19.06 -5.44 -3.02
CA GLU A 236 -18.74 -6.87 -2.93
C GLU A 236 -19.14 -7.55 -4.26
N LEU A 237 -18.25 -8.25 -4.92
CA LEU A 237 -18.37 -8.80 -6.27
C LEU A 237 -18.39 -7.76 -7.41
N GLY A 238 -18.18 -6.48 -7.11
CA GLY A 238 -18.17 -5.38 -8.08
C GLY A 238 -16.78 -4.91 -8.47
N ALA A 239 -16.75 -3.66 -8.95
CA ALA A 239 -15.56 -2.95 -9.38
C ALA A 239 -15.63 -1.48 -9.00
N VAL A 240 -14.48 -0.82 -8.98
CA VAL A 240 -14.35 0.63 -8.88
C VAL A 240 -13.38 1.12 -9.95
N ASP A 241 -13.73 2.19 -10.61
CA ASP A 241 -12.85 2.88 -11.55
C ASP A 241 -12.05 3.94 -10.82
N VAL A 242 -10.77 4.02 -11.17
CA VAL A 242 -9.85 5.02 -10.68
C VAL A 242 -9.08 5.64 -11.84
N VAL A 243 -8.64 6.87 -11.66
CA VAL A 243 -7.74 7.57 -12.59
C VAL A 243 -6.45 7.89 -11.87
N ILE A 244 -5.32 7.52 -12.46
CA ILE A 244 -4.00 7.72 -11.89
C ILE A 244 -3.26 8.76 -12.72
N THR A 245 -2.87 9.88 -12.10
CA THR A 245 -2.13 10.95 -12.78
C THR A 245 -0.69 10.51 -13.09
N PRO A 246 0.02 11.19 -14.01
CA PRO A 246 1.45 10.96 -14.22
C PRO A 246 2.29 11.12 -12.93
N GLN A 247 1.87 11.98 -11.99
CA GLN A 247 2.50 12.19 -10.70
C GLN A 247 2.19 11.10 -9.69
N GLY A 248 1.25 10.20 -10.02
CA GLY A 248 0.87 9.06 -9.17
C GLY A 248 -0.30 9.31 -8.22
N ASP A 249 -0.91 10.50 -8.26
CA ASP A 249 -2.14 10.76 -7.53
C ASP A 249 -3.27 9.88 -8.07
N ILE A 250 -4.15 9.40 -7.18
CA ILE A 250 -5.28 8.55 -7.56
C ILE A 250 -6.58 9.25 -7.23
N TYR A 251 -7.47 9.30 -8.22
CA TYR A 251 -8.83 9.82 -8.13
C TYR A 251 -9.84 8.67 -8.27
N SER A 252 -10.92 8.75 -7.52
CA SER A 252 -12.08 7.84 -7.64
C SER A 252 -13.34 8.67 -7.47
N ALA A 253 -14.30 8.55 -8.40
CA ALA A 253 -15.53 9.35 -8.42
C ALA A 253 -15.23 10.87 -8.22
N ASP A 254 -14.28 11.39 -9.00
CA ASP A 254 -13.86 12.81 -9.04
C ASP A 254 -13.20 13.33 -7.75
N LYS A 255 -12.88 12.44 -6.81
CA LYS A 255 -12.22 12.79 -5.56
C LYS A 255 -10.79 12.27 -5.51
N LEU A 256 -9.87 13.08 -5.02
CA LEU A 256 -8.51 12.68 -4.71
C LEU A 256 -8.52 11.71 -3.50
N VAL A 257 -8.30 10.43 -3.75
CA VAL A 257 -8.29 9.39 -2.72
C VAL A 257 -6.88 9.04 -2.25
N VAL A 258 -5.87 9.21 -3.13
CA VAL A 258 -4.45 9.03 -2.78
C VAL A 258 -3.65 10.20 -3.34
N ALA A 259 -2.95 10.92 -2.48
CA ALA A 259 -1.95 11.90 -2.88
C ALA A 259 -0.56 11.27 -2.86
N ALA A 260 0.16 11.34 -3.99
CA ALA A 260 1.54 10.90 -4.15
C ALA A 260 2.49 12.10 -4.14
N ASN A 261 3.70 11.93 -3.52
CA ASN A 261 4.75 12.96 -3.44
C ASN A 261 6.12 12.32 -3.63
#